data_06610b02a466e4b24e8bbd8f140a2c52
#
_entry.id   06610b02a466e4b24e8bbd8f140a2c52
#
_cell.length_a   1.000
_cell.length_b   1.000
_cell.length_c   1.000
_cell.angle_alpha   90.00
_cell.angle_beta   90.00
_cell.angle_gamma   90.00
#
_symmetry.space_group_name_H-M   'P 1'
#
loop_
_entity.id
_entity.type
_entity.pdbx_description
1 polymer ?
#
loop_
_entity_poly.entity_id
_entity_poly.type
_entity_poly.pdbx_seq_one_letter_code
_entity_poly.pdbx_strand_id
1 'polypeptide(L)'
;MEINRLAALRTRAYENKVAIATCNYPKGQPDCNGHSTLFDGVAWLRDEPGVRDMCTLEAPEEEGIYLAEIDMDMLRDYREHEVMGEDYRHPENLNFLKISYSDENHTRIF
;
A
#
# COMPACT_ATOMS: atom_id res chain seq x y z
N MET A 1 -12.47 1.29 -17.41
CA MET A 1 -12.45 1.99 -16.11
C MET A 1 -11.86 1.16 -15.00
N GLU A 2 -12.26 -0.12 -14.92
CA GLU A 2 -11.77 -1.00 -13.85
C GLU A 2 -10.26 -1.15 -13.82
N ILE A 3 -9.66 -1.33 -14.97
CA ILE A 3 -8.20 -1.49 -15.05
C ILE A 3 -7.48 -0.25 -14.51
N ASN A 4 -8.00 0.94 -14.77
CA ASN A 4 -7.38 2.17 -14.29
C ASN A 4 -7.58 2.34 -12.79
N ARG A 5 -8.74 1.97 -12.27
CA ARG A 5 -9.00 2.01 -10.82
C ARG A 5 -8.05 1.07 -10.07
N LEU A 6 -7.93 -0.16 -10.55
CA LEU A 6 -7.04 -1.14 -9.92
C LEU A 6 -5.58 -0.74 -10.05
N ALA A 7 -5.18 -0.19 -11.18
CA ALA A 7 -3.81 0.30 -11.38
C ALA A 7 -3.48 1.44 -10.43
N ALA A 8 -4.42 2.35 -10.20
CA ALA A 8 -4.22 3.45 -9.27
C ALA A 8 -4.04 2.95 -7.84
N LEU A 9 -4.85 1.97 -7.42
CA LEU A 9 -4.75 1.38 -6.09
C LEU A 9 -3.43 0.62 -5.93
N ARG A 10 -3.02 -0.13 -6.95
CA ARG A 10 -1.74 -0.83 -6.95
C ARG A 10 -0.58 0.16 -6.78
N THR A 11 -0.61 1.25 -7.51
CA THR A 11 0.42 2.29 -7.43
C THR A 11 0.48 2.91 -6.05
N ARG A 12 -0.68 3.20 -5.44
CA ARG A 12 -0.73 3.74 -4.08
C ARG A 12 -0.13 2.76 -3.05
N ALA A 13 -0.45 1.47 -3.19
CA ALA A 13 0.13 0.46 -2.32
C ALA A 13 1.65 0.40 -2.48
N TYR A 14 2.12 0.43 -3.71
CA TYR A 14 3.54 0.39 -4.04
C TYR A 14 4.29 1.62 -3.50
N GLU A 15 3.79 2.81 -3.80
CA GLU A 15 4.47 4.05 -3.41
C GLU A 15 4.56 4.22 -1.89
N ASN A 16 3.51 3.83 -1.18
CA ASN A 16 3.41 4.05 0.26
C ASN A 16 3.82 2.84 1.08
N LYS A 17 4.09 1.72 0.43
CA LYS A 17 4.44 0.45 1.09
C LYS A 17 3.43 0.08 2.16
N VAL A 18 2.16 0.10 1.75
CA VAL A 18 1.04 -0.24 2.61
C VAL A 18 0.15 -1.27 1.94
N ALA A 19 -0.53 -2.06 2.74
CA ALA A 19 -1.60 -2.89 2.24
C ALA A 19 -2.84 -2.03 2.02
N ILE A 20 -3.55 -2.26 0.92
CA ILE A 20 -4.79 -1.55 0.61
C ILE A 20 -5.88 -2.57 0.33
N ALA A 21 -6.92 -2.51 1.13
CA ALA A 21 -8.13 -3.30 0.90
C ALA A 21 -9.23 -2.38 0.39
N THR A 22 -9.96 -2.83 -0.61
CA THR A 22 -11.09 -2.09 -1.16
C THR A 22 -12.34 -2.94 -1.11
N CYS A 23 -13.48 -2.30 -0.99
CA CYS A 23 -14.77 -2.93 -1.08
C CYS A 23 -15.60 -2.19 -2.12
N ASN A 24 -16.27 -2.95 -2.96
CA ASN A 24 -17.14 -2.38 -3.97
C ASN A 24 -18.44 -3.16 -4.00
N TYR A 25 -19.52 -2.51 -4.42
CA TYR A 25 -20.79 -3.20 -4.64
C TYR A 25 -20.69 -4.16 -5.81
N PRO A 26 -21.45 -5.26 -5.78
CA PRO A 26 -21.42 -6.21 -6.88
C PRO A 26 -22.02 -5.61 -8.14
N LYS A 27 -21.79 -6.31 -9.24
CA LYS A 27 -22.42 -5.97 -10.51
C LYS A 27 -23.96 -5.97 -10.36
N GLY A 28 -24.60 -4.99 -10.95
CA GLY A 28 -26.04 -4.81 -10.83
C GLY A 28 -26.43 -3.55 -10.08
N GLN A 29 -25.53 -3.00 -9.28
CA GLN A 29 -25.70 -1.67 -8.71
C GLN A 29 -25.22 -0.63 -9.71
N PRO A 30 -25.87 0.55 -9.78
CA PRO A 30 -25.45 1.60 -10.71
C PRO A 30 -23.97 1.94 -10.55
N ASP A 31 -23.26 1.93 -11.66
CA ASP A 31 -21.84 2.26 -11.73
C ASP A 31 -20.91 1.38 -10.89
N CYS A 32 -21.39 0.19 -10.51
CA CYS A 32 -20.60 -0.75 -9.72
C CYS A 32 -20.43 -2.06 -10.48
N ASN A 33 -19.29 -2.70 -10.31
CA ASN A 33 -18.97 -3.94 -11.02
C ASN A 33 -18.19 -4.93 -10.17
N GLY A 34 -18.24 -4.80 -8.86
CA GLY A 34 -17.52 -5.69 -7.96
C GLY A 34 -16.02 -5.45 -7.95
N HIS A 35 -15.24 -6.52 -8.02
CA HIS A 35 -13.78 -6.48 -8.01
C HIS A 35 -13.20 -5.81 -6.77
N SER A 36 -13.75 -6.14 -5.61
CA SER A 36 -13.11 -5.77 -4.34
C SER A 36 -11.73 -6.43 -4.27
N THR A 37 -10.72 -5.69 -3.84
CA THR A 37 -9.34 -6.15 -3.94
C THR A 37 -8.58 -5.98 -2.64
N LEU A 38 -7.52 -6.79 -2.51
CA LEU A 38 -6.51 -6.58 -1.50
C LEU A 38 -5.14 -6.55 -2.17
N PHE A 39 -4.44 -5.46 -2.01
CA PHE A 39 -3.03 -5.32 -2.38
C PHE A 39 -2.19 -5.38 -1.11
N ASP A 40 -1.17 -6.24 -1.09
CA ASP A 40 -0.35 -6.41 0.11
C ASP A 40 0.77 -5.38 0.26
N GLY A 41 1.08 -4.66 -0.78
CA GLY A 41 2.08 -3.60 -0.73
C GLY A 41 3.53 -4.08 -0.81
N VAL A 42 3.76 -5.36 -1.00
CA VAL A 42 5.12 -5.94 -1.06
C VAL A 42 5.46 -6.26 -2.50
N ALA A 43 6.29 -5.43 -3.11
CA ALA A 43 6.57 -5.54 -4.55
C ALA A 43 7.64 -6.59 -4.88
N TRP A 44 8.52 -6.92 -3.94
CA TRP A 44 9.50 -7.99 -4.13
C TRP A 44 9.99 -8.50 -2.78
N LEU A 45 10.56 -9.69 -2.80
CA LEU A 45 11.15 -10.31 -1.62
C LEU A 45 12.60 -10.64 -1.91
N ARG A 46 13.44 -10.47 -0.91
CA ARG A 46 14.89 -10.65 -1.00
C ARG A 46 15.29 -12.04 -1.50
N ASP A 47 14.55 -13.05 -1.07
CA ASP A 47 14.87 -14.44 -1.36
C ASP A 47 14.11 -15.00 -2.57
N GLU A 48 13.33 -14.18 -3.24
CA GLU A 48 12.56 -14.61 -4.41
C GLU A 48 12.95 -13.77 -5.63
N PRO A 49 13.19 -14.39 -6.77
CA PRO A 49 13.54 -13.65 -7.97
C PRO A 49 12.31 -12.95 -8.57
N GLY A 50 12.56 -11.80 -9.16
CA GLY A 50 11.52 -11.08 -9.89
C GLY A 50 10.63 -10.21 -9.02
N VAL A 51 9.64 -9.62 -9.66
CA VAL A 51 8.67 -8.72 -9.02
C VAL A 51 7.44 -9.52 -8.64
N ARG A 52 6.88 -9.22 -7.48
CA ARG A 52 5.64 -9.84 -7.05
C ARG A 52 4.44 -9.07 -7.61
N ASP A 53 3.39 -9.81 -7.91
CA ASP A 53 2.07 -9.22 -8.07
C ASP A 53 1.52 -8.96 -6.67
N MET A 54 1.34 -7.72 -6.31
CA MET A 54 0.89 -7.36 -4.98
C MET A 54 -0.59 -7.65 -4.73
N CYS A 55 -1.35 -7.98 -5.76
CA CYS A 55 -2.76 -8.28 -5.62
C CYS A 55 -2.95 -9.70 -5.09
N THR A 56 -3.30 -9.83 -3.83
CA THR A 56 -3.50 -11.13 -3.20
C THR A 56 -4.93 -11.64 -3.37
N LEU A 57 -5.86 -10.74 -3.63
CA LEU A 57 -7.26 -11.08 -3.87
C LEU A 57 -7.87 -10.04 -4.81
N GLU A 58 -8.54 -10.53 -5.82
CA GLU A 58 -9.48 -9.73 -6.61
C GLU A 58 -10.78 -10.51 -6.66
N ALA A 59 -11.80 -10.01 -5.97
CA ALA A 59 -13.10 -10.67 -5.92
C ALA A 59 -13.81 -10.56 -7.27
N PRO A 60 -14.67 -11.50 -7.59
CA PRO A 60 -15.45 -11.43 -8.83
C PRO A 60 -16.56 -10.38 -8.76
N GLU A 61 -17.41 -10.34 -9.75
CA GLU A 61 -18.49 -9.37 -9.83
C GLU A 61 -19.67 -9.70 -8.92
N GLU A 62 -19.74 -10.93 -8.43
CA GLU A 62 -20.85 -11.42 -7.63
C GLU A 62 -20.72 -11.00 -6.17
N GLU A 63 -21.89 -10.83 -5.54
CA GLU A 63 -21.95 -10.62 -4.10
C GLU A 63 -21.44 -11.86 -3.37
N GLY A 64 -20.71 -11.63 -2.26
CA GLY A 64 -20.20 -12.74 -1.47
C GLY A 64 -19.25 -12.27 -0.37
N ILE A 65 -18.74 -13.25 0.34
CA ILE A 65 -17.70 -13.06 1.35
C ILE A 65 -16.42 -13.65 0.81
N TYR A 66 -15.37 -12.84 0.76
CA TYR A 66 -14.09 -13.24 0.19
C TYR A 66 -13.01 -13.02 1.24
N LEU A 67 -12.26 -14.08 1.53
CA LEU A 67 -11.23 -14.03 2.57
C LEU A 67 -9.86 -13.85 1.94
N ALA A 68 -9.04 -13.02 2.56
CA ALA A 68 -7.67 -12.82 2.17
C ALA A 68 -6.80 -12.69 3.41
N GLU A 69 -5.53 -13.06 3.27
CA GLU A 69 -4.57 -12.98 4.35
C GLU A 69 -3.52 -11.94 4.03
N ILE A 70 -3.10 -11.21 5.05
CA ILE A 70 -1.98 -10.28 4.97
C ILE A 70 -0.90 -10.77 5.93
N ASP A 71 0.29 -11.03 5.39
CA ASP A 71 1.46 -11.30 6.22
C ASP A 71 2.04 -9.97 6.69
N MET A 72 1.68 -9.58 7.89
CA MET A 72 2.11 -8.30 8.43
C MET A 72 3.61 -8.26 8.73
N ASP A 73 4.20 -9.38 9.08
CA ASP A 73 5.64 -9.43 9.31
C ASP A 73 6.41 -9.25 8.02
N MET A 74 5.94 -9.84 6.94
CA MET A 74 6.52 -9.65 5.61
C MET A 74 6.44 -8.18 5.19
N LEU A 75 5.32 -7.54 5.41
CA LEU A 75 5.14 -6.12 5.07
C LEU A 75 6.06 -5.24 5.92
N ARG A 76 6.17 -5.51 7.22
CA ARG A 76 7.05 -4.74 8.09
C ARG A 76 8.51 -4.87 7.68
N ASP A 77 8.95 -6.08 7.37
CA ASP A 77 10.31 -6.34 6.91
C ASP A 77 10.58 -5.61 5.60
N TYR A 78 9.65 -5.70 4.66
CA TYR A 78 9.75 -5.01 3.38
C TYR A 78 9.86 -3.49 3.55
N ARG A 79 9.01 -2.91 4.40
CA ARG A 79 9.02 -1.47 4.66
C ARG A 79 10.34 -1.01 5.27
N GLU A 80 10.95 -1.85 6.08
CA GLU A 80 12.20 -1.52 6.74
C GLU A 80 13.36 -1.53 5.77
N HIS A 81 13.38 -2.46 4.83
CA HIS A 81 14.56 -2.75 3.99
C HIS A 81 14.44 -2.30 2.53
N GLU A 82 13.29 -1.79 2.12
CA GLU A 82 13.12 -1.32 0.75
C GLU A 82 13.81 0.03 0.57
N VAL A 83 14.21 0.32 -0.68
CA VAL A 83 14.95 1.55 -1.04
C VAL A 83 14.25 2.82 -0.53
N MET A 84 12.94 2.85 -0.57
CA MET A 84 12.15 3.97 -0.06
C MET A 84 11.69 3.75 1.38
N GLY A 85 12.27 2.77 2.07
CA GLY A 85 11.91 2.41 3.43
C GLY A 85 12.81 3.07 4.48
N GLU A 86 12.68 2.59 5.72
CA GLU A 86 13.34 3.20 6.86
C GLU A 86 14.86 3.17 6.78
N ASP A 87 15.45 2.10 6.22
CA ASP A 87 16.91 1.98 6.11
C ASP A 87 17.52 3.06 5.23
N TYR A 88 16.74 3.63 4.33
CA TYR A 88 17.21 4.62 3.37
C TYR A 88 16.76 6.03 3.73
N ARG A 89 16.07 6.19 4.84
CA ARG A 89 15.74 7.52 5.35
C ARG A 89 16.94 8.12 6.05
N HIS A 90 17.09 9.41 5.89
CA HIS A 90 18.16 10.16 6.52
C HIS A 90 17.58 11.37 7.27
N PRO A 91 16.85 11.12 8.36
CA PRO A 91 16.23 12.21 9.11
C PRO A 91 17.24 13.21 9.65
N GLU A 92 18.46 12.79 9.87
CA GLU A 92 19.56 13.70 10.30
C GLU A 92 19.84 14.77 9.25
N ASN A 93 19.58 14.49 7.98
CA ASN A 93 19.76 15.48 6.91
C ASN A 93 18.62 16.49 6.86
N LEU A 94 17.58 16.30 7.66
CA LEU A 94 16.42 17.19 7.72
C LEU A 94 16.40 18.01 9.01
N ASN A 95 17.50 18.05 9.74
CA ASN A 95 17.57 18.77 11.01
C ASN A 95 17.22 20.24 10.88
N PHE A 96 17.57 20.87 9.78
CA PHE A 96 17.24 22.28 9.55
C PHE A 96 15.72 22.49 9.48
N LEU A 97 14.97 21.53 8.96
CA LEU A 97 13.52 21.61 8.95
C LEU A 97 12.94 21.47 10.34
N LYS A 98 13.49 20.58 11.14
CA LYS A 98 13.07 20.42 12.54
C LYS A 98 13.32 21.69 13.34
N ILE A 99 14.44 22.31 13.15
CA ILE A 99 14.78 23.57 13.82
C ILE A 99 13.77 24.67 13.44
N SER A 100 13.40 24.74 12.18
CA SER A 100 12.46 25.74 11.69
C SER A 100 11.10 25.64 12.36
N TYR A 101 10.70 24.42 12.76
CA TYR A 101 9.40 24.19 13.36
C TYR A 101 9.44 24.08 14.88
N SER A 102 10.59 23.95 15.48
CA SER A 102 10.71 23.75 16.92
C SER A 102 10.19 24.90 17.74
N ASP A 103 10.32 26.12 17.24
CA ASP A 103 9.89 27.33 17.94
C ASP A 103 8.39 27.42 18.09
N GLU A 104 7.67 26.66 17.31
CA GLU A 104 6.22 26.68 17.32
C GLU A 104 5.61 25.61 18.21
N ASN A 105 6.40 24.81 18.85
CA ASN A 105 5.98 23.68 19.68
C ASN A 105 5.12 22.67 18.94
N HIS A 106 5.19 22.64 17.67
CA HIS A 106 4.36 21.75 16.91
C HIS A 106 5.10 20.65 16.32
N THR A 107 6.20 20.58 16.48
CA THR A 107 7.09 19.52 16.27
C THR A 107 6.78 18.42 15.27
N ARG A 108 5.61 18.23 14.86
CA ARG A 108 5.30 17.16 13.94
C ARG A 108 5.33 17.64 12.54
N ILE A 109 6.37 17.30 11.83
CA ILE A 109 6.53 17.57 10.42
C ILE A 109 6.11 16.34 9.62
N PHE A 110 6.23 15.21 10.21
CA PHE A 110 5.98 13.94 9.55
C PHE A 110 4.99 13.08 10.35
#